data_01915cb4e42d2843584e1589d661a77d
#
_entry.id   01915cb4e42d2843584e1589d661a77d
#
_cell.length_a   1.000
_cell.length_b   1.000
_cell.length_c   1.000
_cell.angle_alpha   90.00
_cell.angle_beta   90.00
_cell.angle_gamma   90.00
#
_symmetry.space_group_name_H-M   'P 1'
#
loop_
_entity.id
_entity.type
_entity.pdbx_description
1 polymer ?
#
loop_
_entity_poly.entity_id
_entity_poly.type
_entity_poly.pdbx_seq_one_letter_code
_entity_poly.pdbx_strand_id
1 'polypeptide(L)'
;MDAIFIPQLTKAPERTEEIQVEEFLPGLETLTPVRGIIQVKHQGNYLEVSSQAEAIITCTCNRCLQQYNHRVVLNTQEVIWLDANVNQTEDLPLEREVAVEDLLETLAPDGYFYPSEWLYEQMCLALPQRQLCSLNCPGILNTVQGIPEEPIDSRWASLAALKKQISDN
;
A
#
# COMPACT_ATOMS: atom_id res chain seq x y z
N MET A 1 17.16 -7.40 -3.71
CA MET A 1 16.81 -8.55 -4.62
C MET A 1 17.20 -8.20 -6.05
N ASP A 2 17.68 -9.19 -6.82
CA ASP A 2 18.06 -8.97 -8.21
C ASP A 2 16.84 -8.94 -9.13
N ALA A 3 16.95 -8.20 -10.25
CA ALA A 3 15.91 -8.17 -11.28
C ALA A 3 15.84 -9.52 -12.02
N ILE A 4 14.64 -10.01 -12.27
CA ILE A 4 14.40 -11.25 -13.01
C ILE A 4 14.24 -10.93 -14.50
N PHE A 5 15.09 -11.49 -15.34
CA PHE A 5 14.92 -11.40 -16.80
C PHE A 5 13.80 -12.36 -17.24
N ILE A 6 12.67 -11.81 -17.69
CA ILE A 6 11.44 -12.56 -17.97
C ILE A 6 11.66 -13.78 -18.88
N PRO A 7 12.42 -13.67 -20.00
CA PRO A 7 12.70 -14.84 -20.85
C PRO A 7 13.43 -16.00 -20.13
N GLN A 8 14.18 -15.74 -19.05
CA GLN A 8 14.84 -16.78 -18.28
C GLN A 8 13.84 -17.68 -17.52
N LEU A 9 12.71 -17.11 -17.07
CA LEU A 9 11.66 -17.88 -16.39
C LEU A 9 11.11 -19.02 -17.26
N THR A 10 11.10 -18.86 -18.59
CA THR A 10 10.64 -19.91 -19.49
C THR A 10 11.51 -21.18 -19.44
N LYS A 11 12.77 -21.04 -19.00
CA LYS A 11 13.76 -22.12 -18.88
C LYS A 11 13.86 -22.69 -17.45
N ALA A 12 13.27 -21.99 -16.47
CA ALA A 12 13.26 -22.42 -15.08
C ALA A 12 12.38 -23.66 -14.88
N PRO A 13 12.64 -24.48 -13.83
CA PRO A 13 11.75 -25.59 -13.45
C PRO A 13 10.32 -25.06 -13.25
N GLU A 14 9.33 -25.72 -13.85
CA GLU A 14 7.92 -25.32 -13.81
C GLU A 14 7.67 -23.85 -14.22
N ARG A 15 8.64 -23.21 -14.90
CA ARG A 15 8.64 -21.78 -15.27
C ARG A 15 8.45 -20.85 -14.06
N THR A 16 8.95 -21.27 -12.92
CA THR A 16 8.74 -20.59 -11.64
C THR A 16 10.10 -20.24 -11.03
N GLU A 17 10.20 -19.07 -10.44
CA GLU A 17 11.32 -18.64 -9.60
C GLU A 17 10.78 -18.28 -8.23
N GLU A 18 11.43 -18.80 -7.18
CA GLU A 18 11.11 -18.53 -5.80
C GLU A 18 12.26 -17.77 -5.13
N ILE A 19 11.93 -16.64 -4.52
CA ILE A 19 12.88 -15.75 -3.87
C ILE A 19 12.56 -15.68 -2.38
N GLN A 20 13.52 -16.07 -1.55
CA GLN A 20 13.47 -15.82 -0.11
C GLN A 20 13.83 -14.36 0.17
N VAL A 21 12.98 -13.69 0.92
CA VAL A 21 13.15 -12.28 1.28
C VAL A 21 13.53 -12.17 2.75
N GLU A 22 14.63 -11.47 3.04
CA GLU A 22 15.02 -11.06 4.38
C GLU A 22 15.86 -9.77 4.27
N GLU A 23 15.21 -8.65 3.95
CA GLU A 23 15.90 -7.37 3.76
C GLU A 23 15.03 -6.17 4.12
N PHE A 24 15.67 -5.03 4.37
CA PHE A 24 14.99 -3.76 4.48
C PHE A 24 14.72 -3.20 3.09
N LEU A 25 13.46 -2.95 2.75
CA LEU A 25 13.10 -2.37 1.46
C LEU A 25 13.38 -0.85 1.46
N PRO A 26 14.12 -0.33 0.47
CA PRO A 26 14.32 1.10 0.35
C PRO A 26 12.98 1.86 0.24
N GLY A 27 12.83 2.93 1.02
CA GLY A 27 11.59 3.72 1.04
C GLY A 27 10.49 3.21 1.98
N LEU A 28 10.62 2.01 2.55
CA LEU A 28 9.69 1.50 3.56
C LEU A 28 10.37 1.51 4.94
N GLU A 29 9.88 2.37 5.84
CA GLU A 29 10.40 2.46 7.21
C GLU A 29 9.85 1.32 8.08
N THR A 30 10.65 0.28 8.26
CA THR A 30 10.30 -0.89 9.08
C THR A 30 11.24 -1.05 10.25
N LEU A 31 10.75 -1.57 11.38
CA LEU A 31 11.56 -1.92 12.55
C LEU A 31 12.33 -3.23 12.37
N THR A 32 11.78 -4.14 11.56
CA THR A 32 12.39 -5.43 11.23
C THR A 32 12.57 -5.52 9.73
N PRO A 33 13.55 -6.30 9.23
CA PRO A 33 13.57 -6.61 7.82
C PRO A 33 12.24 -7.23 7.38
N VAL A 34 11.85 -6.99 6.14
CA VAL A 34 10.74 -7.71 5.51
C VAL A 34 11.18 -9.15 5.32
N ARG A 35 10.40 -10.10 5.83
CA ARG A 35 10.67 -11.53 5.74
C ARG A 35 9.54 -12.23 5.03
N GLY A 36 9.89 -13.10 4.10
CA GLY A 36 8.86 -13.84 3.37
C GLY A 36 9.39 -14.54 2.14
N ILE A 37 8.46 -14.84 1.23
CA ILE A 37 8.73 -15.53 -0.03
C ILE A 37 7.97 -14.81 -1.13
N ILE A 38 8.64 -14.61 -2.27
CA ILE A 38 8.01 -14.18 -3.52
C ILE A 38 8.12 -15.34 -4.50
N GLN A 39 7.04 -15.67 -5.17
CA GLN A 39 7.01 -16.65 -6.23
C GLN A 39 6.55 -15.98 -7.53
N VAL A 40 7.37 -16.10 -8.57
CA VAL A 40 7.10 -15.54 -9.91
C VAL A 40 7.00 -16.68 -10.91
N LYS A 41 5.84 -16.83 -11.52
CA LYS A 41 5.53 -17.90 -12.46
C LYS A 41 5.15 -17.35 -13.84
N HIS A 42 5.81 -17.85 -14.89
CA HIS A 42 5.53 -17.47 -16.26
C HIS A 42 4.44 -18.38 -16.87
N GLN A 43 3.28 -17.81 -17.18
CA GLN A 43 2.10 -18.53 -17.68
C GLN A 43 1.91 -18.39 -19.22
N GLY A 44 2.93 -17.88 -19.93
CA GLY A 44 2.89 -17.68 -21.39
C GLY A 44 2.72 -16.20 -21.75
N ASN A 45 1.54 -15.66 -21.59
CA ASN A 45 1.22 -14.26 -21.90
C ASN A 45 1.09 -13.35 -20.65
N TYR A 46 1.34 -13.89 -19.46
CA TYR A 46 1.37 -13.14 -18.21
C TYR A 46 2.32 -13.77 -17.20
N LEU A 47 2.70 -12.98 -16.20
CA LEU A 47 3.34 -13.43 -14.99
C LEU A 47 2.28 -13.55 -13.89
N GLU A 48 2.32 -14.64 -13.15
CA GLU A 48 1.60 -14.79 -11.90
C GLU A 48 2.59 -14.57 -10.77
N VAL A 49 2.42 -13.48 -10.02
CA VAL A 49 3.30 -13.11 -8.91
C VAL A 49 2.53 -13.26 -7.62
N SER A 50 3.08 -14.01 -6.68
CA SER A 50 2.51 -14.17 -5.35
C SER A 50 3.55 -13.95 -4.27
N SER A 51 3.12 -13.45 -3.12
CA SER A 51 3.98 -13.25 -1.97
C SER A 51 3.26 -13.51 -0.66
N GLN A 52 4.01 -14.10 0.27
CA GLN A 52 3.69 -14.13 1.69
C GLN A 52 4.85 -13.49 2.43
N ALA A 53 4.64 -12.31 2.98
CA ALA A 53 5.68 -11.55 3.65
C ALA A 53 5.14 -10.81 4.87
N GLU A 54 6.05 -10.43 5.78
CA GLU A 54 5.69 -9.69 6.97
C GLU A 54 6.82 -8.76 7.42
N ALA A 55 6.44 -7.70 8.11
CA ALA A 55 7.36 -6.79 8.79
C ALA A 55 6.67 -6.11 9.96
N ILE A 56 7.46 -5.52 10.87
CA ILE A 56 6.95 -4.66 11.94
C ILE A 56 7.25 -3.21 11.58
N ILE A 57 6.24 -2.36 11.65
CA ILE A 57 6.33 -0.93 11.43
C ILE A 57 5.94 -0.16 12.69
N THR A 58 6.39 1.09 12.81
CA THR A 58 5.88 2.02 13.81
C THR A 58 4.78 2.87 13.20
N CYS A 59 3.59 2.80 13.78
CA CYS A 59 2.44 3.61 13.39
C CYS A 59 2.15 4.68 14.45
N THR A 60 1.54 5.79 14.02
CA THR A 60 0.99 6.80 14.92
C THR A 60 -0.52 6.67 14.99
N CYS A 61 -1.05 6.49 16.18
CA CYS A 61 -2.49 6.34 16.37
C CYS A 61 -3.24 7.60 15.95
N ASN A 62 -4.23 7.46 15.06
CA ASN A 62 -5.03 8.59 14.56
C ASN A 62 -5.96 9.22 15.64
N ARG A 63 -6.13 8.57 16.80
CA ARG A 63 -6.97 9.08 17.89
C ARG A 63 -6.17 9.74 19.02
N CYS A 64 -5.11 9.08 19.52
CA CYS A 64 -4.36 9.56 20.68
C CYS A 64 -2.96 10.07 20.35
N LEU A 65 -2.54 9.99 19.07
CA LEU A 65 -1.24 10.42 18.55
C LEU A 65 -0.03 9.69 19.17
N GLN A 66 -0.25 8.64 19.94
CA GLN A 66 0.82 7.81 20.45
C GLN A 66 1.34 6.85 19.39
N GLN A 67 2.63 6.60 19.40
CA GLN A 67 3.26 5.60 18.56
C GLN A 67 2.99 4.20 19.10
N TYR A 68 2.81 3.25 18.18
CA TYR A 68 2.67 1.83 18.50
C TYR A 68 3.24 0.98 17.36
N ASN A 69 3.69 -0.22 17.69
CA ASN A 69 4.19 -1.15 16.70
C ASN A 69 3.04 -1.97 16.12
N HIS A 70 3.05 -2.09 14.79
CA HIS A 70 2.07 -2.86 14.05
C HIS A 70 2.77 -3.91 13.18
N ARG A 71 2.28 -5.16 13.22
CA ARG A 71 2.75 -6.21 12.33
C ARG A 71 1.95 -6.16 11.05
N VAL A 72 2.62 -5.82 9.96
CA VAL A 72 2.05 -5.90 8.61
C VAL A 72 2.26 -7.30 8.10
N VAL A 73 1.19 -7.94 7.63
CA VAL A 73 1.21 -9.26 7.03
C VAL A 73 0.66 -9.13 5.63
N LEU A 74 1.48 -9.48 4.65
CA LEU A 74 1.13 -9.52 3.24
C LEU A 74 0.84 -10.96 2.83
N ASN A 75 -0.28 -11.16 2.14
CA ASN A 75 -0.60 -12.39 1.42
C ASN A 75 -1.35 -11.95 0.16
N THR A 76 -0.63 -11.88 -0.94
CA THR A 76 -1.15 -11.33 -2.19
C THR A 76 -0.78 -12.19 -3.38
N GLN A 77 -1.58 -12.07 -4.43
CA GLN A 77 -1.34 -12.66 -5.73
C GLN A 77 -1.81 -11.67 -6.80
N GLU A 78 -0.99 -11.47 -7.81
CA GLU A 78 -1.22 -10.52 -8.89
C GLU A 78 -0.91 -11.14 -10.25
N VAL A 79 -1.58 -10.66 -11.29
CA VAL A 79 -1.35 -11.05 -12.67
C VAL A 79 -0.84 -9.83 -13.43
N ILE A 80 0.37 -9.94 -13.98
CA ILE A 80 1.02 -8.90 -14.77
C ILE A 80 1.07 -9.38 -16.22
N TRP A 81 0.42 -8.66 -17.12
CA TRP A 81 0.36 -9.04 -18.53
C TRP A 81 1.66 -8.77 -19.26
N LEU A 82 1.97 -9.59 -20.24
CA LEU A 82 3.14 -9.42 -21.11
C LEU A 82 2.69 -8.91 -22.48
N ASP A 83 3.02 -7.63 -22.76
CA ASP A 83 2.70 -6.98 -24.03
C ASP A 83 3.97 -6.42 -24.69
N ALA A 84 4.22 -6.84 -25.93
CA ALA A 84 5.36 -6.36 -26.70
C ALA A 84 5.27 -4.86 -27.09
N ASN A 85 4.07 -4.28 -27.02
CA ASN A 85 3.81 -2.90 -27.41
C ASN A 85 3.92 -1.91 -26.23
N VAL A 86 4.12 -2.38 -25.00
CA VAL A 86 4.11 -1.55 -23.78
C VAL A 86 5.10 -0.36 -23.84
N ASN A 87 6.19 -0.50 -24.60
CA ASN A 87 7.20 0.56 -24.76
C ASN A 87 6.94 1.50 -25.94
N GLN A 88 5.86 1.32 -26.70
CA GLN A 88 5.50 2.24 -27.77
C GLN A 88 4.81 3.45 -27.16
N THR A 89 5.58 4.49 -26.85
CA THR A 89 5.05 5.82 -26.53
C THR A 89 4.46 6.42 -27.78
N GLU A 90 3.18 6.20 -28.04
CA GLU A 90 2.43 7.08 -28.93
C GLU A 90 2.38 8.48 -28.29
N ASP A 91 2.41 9.54 -29.11
CA ASP A 91 2.11 10.90 -28.68
C ASP A 91 0.64 10.96 -28.21
N LEU A 92 0.42 10.61 -26.94
CA LEU A 92 -0.90 10.55 -26.36
C LEU A 92 -1.40 11.97 -26.06
N PRO A 93 -2.66 12.29 -26.40
CA PRO A 93 -3.26 13.56 -26.01
C PRO A 93 -3.32 13.68 -24.47
N LEU A 94 -3.30 14.93 -23.96
CA LEU A 94 -3.26 15.24 -22.52
C LEU A 94 -4.45 14.63 -21.74
N GLU A 95 -5.58 14.40 -22.41
CA GLU A 95 -6.77 13.76 -21.86
C GLU A 95 -7.22 12.65 -22.82
N ARG A 96 -7.31 11.42 -22.33
CA ARG A 96 -7.81 10.27 -23.05
C ARG A 96 -8.72 9.45 -22.14
N GLU A 97 -9.87 9.04 -22.66
CA GLU A 97 -10.62 7.95 -22.05
C GLU A 97 -9.85 6.65 -22.25
N VAL A 98 -9.46 6.03 -21.14
CA VAL A 98 -8.68 4.79 -21.12
C VAL A 98 -9.66 3.63 -20.96
N ALA A 99 -9.56 2.62 -21.83
CA ALA A 99 -10.34 1.40 -21.66
C ALA A 99 -9.90 0.67 -20.37
N VAL A 100 -10.78 -0.10 -19.75
CA VAL A 100 -10.47 -0.82 -18.51
C VAL A 100 -9.30 -1.79 -18.71
N GLU A 101 -9.16 -2.34 -19.89
CA GLU A 101 -8.08 -3.24 -20.30
C GLU A 101 -6.71 -2.54 -20.29
N ASP A 102 -6.67 -1.24 -20.58
CA ASP A 102 -5.45 -0.42 -20.58
C ASP A 102 -4.98 -0.03 -19.15
N LEU A 103 -5.80 -0.33 -18.12
CA LEU A 103 -5.47 -0.11 -16.71
C LEU A 103 -4.76 -1.33 -16.07
N LEU A 104 -4.60 -2.41 -16.82
CA LEU A 104 -3.90 -3.60 -16.34
C LEU A 104 -2.39 -3.35 -16.34
N GLU A 105 -1.72 -3.86 -15.30
CA GLU A 105 -0.27 -3.81 -15.25
C GLU A 105 0.33 -4.68 -16.36
N THR A 106 1.23 -4.09 -17.13
CA THR A 106 1.84 -4.73 -18.28
C THR A 106 3.36 -4.55 -18.29
N LEU A 107 4.07 -5.61 -18.69
CA LEU A 107 5.52 -5.61 -18.88
C LEU A 107 5.88 -6.08 -20.29
N ALA A 108 7.04 -5.63 -20.80
CA ALA A 108 7.58 -6.18 -22.02
C ALA A 108 8.01 -7.65 -21.83
N PRO A 109 7.65 -8.57 -22.73
CA PRO A 109 8.01 -9.99 -22.60
C PRO A 109 9.51 -10.26 -22.65
N ASP A 110 10.29 -9.35 -23.19
CA ASP A 110 11.77 -9.37 -23.23
C ASP A 110 12.41 -8.44 -22.17
N GLY A 111 11.61 -7.95 -21.24
CA GLY A 111 12.01 -7.04 -20.17
C GLY A 111 12.43 -7.74 -18.88
N TYR A 112 12.40 -6.96 -17.81
CA TYR A 112 12.75 -7.39 -16.46
C TYR A 112 11.57 -7.17 -15.52
N PHE A 113 11.38 -8.11 -14.58
CA PHE A 113 10.55 -7.94 -13.42
C PHE A 113 11.43 -7.57 -12.22
N TYR A 114 11.00 -6.60 -11.42
CA TYR A 114 11.73 -6.09 -10.25
C TYR A 114 11.04 -6.49 -8.95
N PRO A 115 11.42 -7.63 -8.33
CA PRO A 115 10.74 -8.14 -7.13
C PRO A 115 10.76 -7.16 -5.94
N SER A 116 11.84 -6.37 -5.80
CA SER A 116 11.96 -5.39 -4.71
C SER A 116 10.97 -4.25 -4.84
N GLU A 117 10.75 -3.72 -6.04
CA GLU A 117 9.82 -2.64 -6.33
C GLU A 117 8.39 -3.13 -6.14
N TRP A 118 8.07 -4.26 -6.75
CA TRP A 118 6.76 -4.88 -6.62
C TRP A 118 6.42 -5.19 -5.14
N LEU A 119 7.35 -5.80 -4.39
CA LEU A 119 7.11 -6.10 -2.97
C LEU A 119 6.92 -4.83 -2.14
N TYR A 120 7.69 -3.77 -2.43
CA TYR A 120 7.52 -2.46 -1.80
C TYR A 120 6.10 -1.92 -2.00
N GLU A 121 5.59 -1.95 -3.22
CA GLU A 121 4.25 -1.48 -3.57
C GLU A 121 3.17 -2.29 -2.83
N GLN A 122 3.28 -3.63 -2.84
CA GLN A 122 2.35 -4.51 -2.15
C GLN A 122 2.39 -4.31 -0.62
N MET A 123 3.57 -4.10 -0.04
CA MET A 123 3.71 -3.78 1.39
C MET A 123 3.08 -2.43 1.73
N CYS A 124 3.22 -1.42 0.86
CA CYS A 124 2.55 -0.12 1.03
C CYS A 124 1.03 -0.25 1.00
N LEU A 125 0.48 -1.08 0.10
CA LEU A 125 -0.96 -1.36 0.02
C LEU A 125 -1.47 -2.13 1.24
N ALA A 126 -0.63 -2.96 1.87
CA ALA A 126 -0.97 -3.70 3.09
C ALA A 126 -0.95 -2.85 4.37
N LEU A 127 -0.47 -1.60 4.31
CA LEU A 127 -0.47 -0.70 5.47
C LEU A 127 -1.90 -0.38 5.90
N PRO A 128 -2.19 -0.34 7.23
CA PRO A 128 -3.53 -0.05 7.70
C PRO A 128 -3.92 1.41 7.39
N GLN A 129 -4.97 1.60 6.59
CA GLN A 129 -5.51 2.93 6.29
C GLN A 129 -5.96 3.67 7.55
N ARG A 130 -6.46 2.94 8.55
CA ARG A 130 -6.85 3.48 9.84
C ARG A 130 -5.91 2.97 10.93
N GLN A 131 -4.99 3.82 11.34
CA GLN A 131 -4.00 3.49 12.37
C GLN A 131 -4.58 3.75 13.76
N LEU A 132 -4.84 2.69 14.52
CA LEU A 132 -5.32 2.76 15.90
C LEU A 132 -4.46 1.86 16.79
N CYS A 133 -3.98 2.40 17.90
CA CYS A 133 -3.22 1.60 18.88
C CYS A 133 -4.08 0.51 19.54
N SER A 134 -5.40 0.73 19.61
CA SER A 134 -6.38 -0.25 20.04
C SER A 134 -7.76 0.12 19.46
N LEU A 135 -8.65 -0.86 19.28
CA LEU A 135 -10.02 -0.63 18.80
C LEU A 135 -10.79 0.35 19.71
N ASN A 136 -10.56 0.28 21.02
CA ASN A 136 -11.19 1.10 22.05
C ASN A 136 -10.28 2.24 22.52
N CYS A 137 -9.38 2.73 21.67
CA CYS A 137 -8.51 3.85 22.04
C CYS A 137 -9.37 5.05 22.50
N PRO A 138 -9.16 5.59 23.74
CA PRO A 138 -9.97 6.69 24.27
C PRO A 138 -9.70 8.02 23.58
N GLY A 139 -8.65 8.09 22.74
CA GLY A 139 -8.21 9.32 22.13
C GLY A 139 -7.31 10.17 23.05
N ILE A 140 -7.20 11.45 22.73
CA ILE A 140 -6.50 12.42 23.56
C ILE A 140 -7.44 12.74 24.74
N LEU A 141 -7.01 12.36 25.95
CA LEU A 141 -7.70 12.77 27.16
C LEU A 141 -7.52 14.29 27.30
N ASN A 142 -8.59 15.05 27.04
CA ASN A 142 -8.60 16.48 27.31
C ASN A 142 -8.51 16.70 28.82
N THR A 143 -7.31 16.69 29.37
CA THR A 143 -7.03 17.11 30.76
C THR A 143 -7.05 18.64 30.91
N VAL A 144 -7.56 19.34 29.95
CA VAL A 144 -7.72 20.80 30.03
C VAL A 144 -9.01 21.09 30.81
N GLN A 145 -8.98 20.83 32.12
CA GLN A 145 -9.86 21.50 33.06
C GLN A 145 -9.39 22.96 33.13
N GLY A 146 -10.17 23.87 32.55
CA GLY A 146 -10.00 25.28 32.81
C GLY A 146 -9.50 26.17 31.66
N ILE A 147 -9.67 25.80 30.40
CA ILE A 147 -9.69 26.85 29.34
C ILE A 147 -11.04 27.55 29.47
N PRO A 148 -11.07 28.88 29.76
CA PRO A 148 -12.31 29.64 29.65
C PRO A 148 -12.88 29.42 28.25
N GLU A 149 -14.19 29.17 28.13
CA GLU A 149 -14.85 29.11 26.83
C GLU A 149 -14.55 30.44 26.10
N GLU A 150 -13.62 30.38 25.13
CA GLU A 150 -13.44 31.54 24.26
C GLU A 150 -14.78 31.87 23.60
N PRO A 151 -15.14 33.15 23.50
CA PRO A 151 -16.40 33.53 22.88
C PRO A 151 -16.42 33.00 21.45
N ILE A 152 -17.45 32.21 21.15
CA ILE A 152 -17.62 31.60 19.82
C ILE A 152 -17.60 32.71 18.77
N ASP A 153 -16.67 32.64 17.81
CA ASP A 153 -16.60 33.57 16.68
C ASP A 153 -18.02 33.70 16.05
N SER A 154 -18.47 34.93 15.86
CA SER A 154 -19.82 35.24 15.35
C SER A 154 -20.13 34.51 14.03
N ARG A 155 -19.10 34.19 13.23
CA ARG A 155 -19.24 33.43 11.98
C ARG A 155 -19.75 31.99 12.20
N TRP A 156 -19.54 31.45 13.39
CA TRP A 156 -19.93 30.08 13.76
C TRP A 156 -21.16 30.01 14.66
N ALA A 157 -21.78 31.14 14.95
CA ALA A 157 -22.93 31.23 15.86
C ALA A 157 -24.13 30.38 15.41
N SER A 158 -24.36 30.26 14.09
CA SER A 158 -25.39 29.40 13.51
C SER A 158 -25.16 27.91 13.76
N LEU A 159 -23.90 27.46 13.74
CA LEU A 159 -23.54 26.06 14.06
C LEU A 159 -23.69 25.74 15.55
N ALA A 160 -23.42 26.72 16.43
CA ALA A 160 -23.65 26.56 17.86
C ALA A 160 -25.14 26.38 18.17
N ALA A 161 -26.02 27.11 17.47
CA ALA A 161 -27.47 26.94 17.57
C ALA A 161 -27.95 25.56 17.10
N LEU A 162 -27.39 25.06 15.98
CA LEU A 162 -27.69 23.72 15.45
C LEU A 162 -27.22 22.61 16.40
N LYS A 163 -26.04 22.75 17.00
CA LYS A 163 -25.52 21.80 17.98
C LYS A 163 -26.46 21.65 19.18
N LYS A 164 -27.04 22.75 19.67
CA LYS A 164 -28.05 22.72 20.75
C LYS A 164 -29.29 21.93 20.37
N GLN A 165 -29.78 22.09 19.15
CA GLN A 165 -30.98 21.37 18.68
C GLN A 165 -30.74 19.85 18.55
N ILE A 166 -29.51 19.43 18.23
CA ILE A 166 -29.15 18.01 18.12
C ILE A 166 -28.94 17.36 19.47
N SER A 167 -28.48 18.12 20.50
CA SER A 167 -28.24 17.59 21.82
C SER A 167 -29.52 17.51 22.69
N ASP A 168 -30.60 18.18 22.30
CA ASP A 168 -31.91 18.19 23.02
C ASP A 168 -32.91 17.15 22.46
N ASN A 169 -32.47 16.32 21.49
CA ASN A 169 -33.24 15.20 20.91
C ASN A 169 -32.56 13.85 21.25
#